data_e6ed57793375c3971145384088d0b906
#
_entry.id   e6ed57793375c3971145384088d0b906
#
_cell.length_a   1.000
_cell.length_b   1.000
_cell.length_c   1.000
_cell.angle_alpha   90.00
_cell.angle_beta   90.00
_cell.angle_gamma   90.00
#
_symmetry.space_group_name_H-M   'P 1'
#
loop_
_entity.id
_entity.type
_entity.pdbx_description
1 polymer ?
#
loop_
_entity_poly.entity_id
_entity_poly.type
_entity_poly.pdbx_seq_one_letter_code
_entity_poly.pdbx_strand_id
1 'polypeptide(L)'
;MKSLKIALFTYSTKPRGGVVHTLRLAEELSRLKHKVHVYTLSTGNGFYRNVDLPHTLIPCPVVNYKSIDEKIESYIRIYYEYLSSINENYDIYHAEDCISANALLELRNNGLIKSFVRTVHHLDDFTSKSLIDCQLNSILEPDHVMVVSKYWERKLRSDYSLDPLLTQNGVDVDRFLKLKGDGYSRESAKSKFSVGGCRVILSIGGIEPRKNTLTTLRAFNIAKSHFTKKGERLVWLIGGGETLFDYRAYRDEFFTEIKGFGLGLDEDIIVLGNIPEDSMAELYRAADAFVFPSIKEGWGLVVLEAMASGVPVIASRIEPLTEYLENENNSILISPIDHNELANEIIRLIEVNELRQKLIANGVETAKKYSWRNTALMHSDCYY
;
A
#
# COMPACT_ATOMS: atom_id res chain seq x y z
N MET A 1 24.36 4.55 -17.82
CA MET A 1 23.71 3.23 -17.91
C MET A 1 23.22 2.99 -19.32
N LYS A 2 23.23 1.76 -19.81
CA LYS A 2 22.64 1.41 -21.11
C LYS A 2 21.11 1.50 -20.99
N SER A 3 20.42 2.02 -22.01
CA SER A 3 18.94 2.03 -22.02
C SER A 3 18.42 0.62 -22.23
N LEU A 4 17.57 0.14 -21.34
CA LEU A 4 16.89 -1.18 -21.43
C LEU A 4 15.46 -0.99 -21.88
N LYS A 5 14.90 -2.01 -22.55
CA LYS A 5 13.48 -2.16 -22.83
C LYS A 5 12.88 -3.05 -21.74
N ILE A 6 12.01 -2.49 -20.90
CA ILE A 6 11.52 -3.13 -19.66
C ILE A 6 10.01 -3.26 -19.74
N ALA A 7 9.49 -4.48 -19.51
CA ALA A 7 8.08 -4.74 -19.29
C ALA A 7 7.82 -4.94 -17.80
N LEU A 8 6.95 -4.14 -17.21
CA LEU A 8 6.46 -4.27 -15.84
C LEU A 8 5.03 -4.85 -15.85
N PHE A 9 4.77 -5.81 -14.99
CA PHE A 9 3.50 -6.54 -14.96
C PHE A 9 2.81 -6.44 -13.61
N THR A 10 1.54 -6.01 -13.60
CA THR A 10 0.69 -5.99 -12.40
C THR A 10 -0.71 -6.48 -12.73
N TYR A 11 -1.38 -7.14 -11.77
CA TYR A 11 -2.67 -7.82 -12.02
C TYR A 11 -3.89 -6.90 -11.90
N SER A 12 -3.73 -5.64 -11.57
CA SER A 12 -4.86 -4.76 -11.22
C SER A 12 -4.62 -3.32 -11.63
N THR A 13 -5.70 -2.62 -11.94
CA THR A 13 -5.71 -1.15 -12.16
C THR A 13 -6.09 -0.35 -10.91
N LYS A 14 -6.45 -1.02 -9.80
CA LYS A 14 -6.91 -0.38 -8.53
C LYS A 14 -5.73 0.15 -7.70
N PRO A 15 -5.93 1.15 -6.82
CA PRO A 15 -4.87 1.77 -6.01
C PRO A 15 -4.40 0.85 -4.87
N ARG A 16 -3.77 -0.25 -5.22
CA ARG A 16 -3.13 -1.19 -4.29
C ARG A 16 -1.64 -0.90 -4.19
N GLY A 17 -1.02 -1.22 -3.06
CA GLY A 17 0.40 -0.92 -2.83
C GLY A 17 1.32 -1.38 -3.95
N GLY A 18 1.16 -2.62 -4.45
CA GLY A 18 1.92 -3.13 -5.59
C GLY A 18 1.69 -2.36 -6.88
N VAL A 19 0.42 -1.95 -7.17
CA VAL A 19 0.11 -1.15 -8.37
C VAL A 19 0.69 0.27 -8.26
N VAL A 20 0.61 0.88 -7.07
CA VAL A 20 1.25 2.19 -6.81
C VAL A 20 2.75 2.08 -7.03
N HIS A 21 3.38 1.04 -6.48
CA HIS A 21 4.81 0.76 -6.70
C HIS A 21 5.13 0.63 -8.19
N THR A 22 4.41 -0.26 -8.91
CA THR A 22 4.64 -0.50 -10.34
C THR A 22 4.62 0.78 -11.16
N LEU A 23 3.59 1.61 -10.96
CA LEU A 23 3.44 2.85 -11.72
C LEU A 23 4.53 3.88 -11.37
N ARG A 24 4.88 4.04 -10.10
CA ARG A 24 5.94 4.96 -9.66
C ARG A 24 7.32 4.49 -10.12
N LEU A 25 7.58 3.20 -10.02
CA LEU A 25 8.81 2.59 -10.56
C LEU A 25 8.92 2.82 -12.06
N ALA A 26 7.84 2.57 -12.81
CA ALA A 26 7.79 2.79 -14.26
C ALA A 26 8.12 4.23 -14.65
N GLU A 27 7.52 5.20 -13.95
CA GLU A 27 7.76 6.64 -14.17
C GLU A 27 9.24 7.00 -13.94
N GLU A 28 9.85 6.53 -12.85
CA GLU A 28 11.24 6.84 -12.55
C GLU A 28 12.22 6.11 -13.47
N LEU A 29 11.98 4.84 -13.80
CA LEU A 29 12.78 4.12 -14.80
C LEU A 29 12.73 4.82 -16.17
N SER A 30 11.58 5.36 -16.55
CA SER A 30 11.45 6.17 -17.77
C SER A 30 12.25 7.48 -17.68
N ARG A 31 12.25 8.15 -16.52
CA ARG A 31 13.12 9.35 -16.27
C ARG A 31 14.61 9.00 -16.32
N LEU A 32 14.98 7.78 -15.94
CA LEU A 32 16.33 7.23 -16.09
C LEU A 32 16.66 6.80 -17.53
N LYS A 33 15.76 7.09 -18.51
CA LYS A 33 15.92 6.84 -19.95
C LYS A 33 15.82 5.36 -20.36
N HIS A 34 15.22 4.51 -19.53
CA HIS A 34 14.78 3.20 -19.97
C HIS A 34 13.48 3.30 -20.80
N LYS A 35 13.23 2.34 -21.69
CA LYS A 35 11.98 2.21 -22.44
C LYS A 35 11.05 1.30 -21.67
N VAL A 36 10.11 1.87 -20.92
CA VAL A 36 9.22 1.13 -20.03
C VAL A 36 7.84 0.96 -20.64
N HIS A 37 7.28 -0.25 -20.52
CA HIS A 37 5.90 -0.56 -20.85
C HIS A 37 5.24 -1.29 -19.67
N VAL A 38 4.04 -0.86 -19.25
CA VAL A 38 3.30 -1.49 -18.15
C VAL A 38 2.16 -2.33 -18.70
N TYR A 39 2.08 -3.59 -18.30
CA TYR A 39 0.97 -4.50 -18.60
C TYR A 39 0.13 -4.74 -17.37
N THR A 40 -1.19 -4.70 -17.51
CA THR A 40 -2.13 -4.99 -16.41
C THR A 40 -3.40 -5.64 -16.93
N LEU A 41 -4.02 -6.50 -16.11
CA LEU A 41 -5.37 -6.97 -16.35
C LEU A 41 -6.37 -5.83 -16.08
N SER A 42 -7.40 -5.74 -16.92
CA SER A 42 -8.44 -4.71 -16.78
C SER A 42 -9.83 -5.29 -17.09
N THR A 43 -10.80 -4.96 -16.24
CA THR A 43 -12.22 -5.26 -16.45
C THR A 43 -12.97 -4.14 -17.19
N GLY A 44 -12.25 -3.35 -17.98
CA GLY A 44 -12.80 -2.26 -18.80
C GLY A 44 -12.52 -0.84 -18.29
N ASN A 45 -11.99 -0.70 -17.06
CA ASN A 45 -11.57 0.60 -16.52
C ASN A 45 -10.05 0.76 -16.65
N GLY A 46 -9.57 1.98 -16.88
CA GLY A 46 -8.16 2.34 -16.83
C GLY A 46 -7.58 2.24 -15.41
N PHE A 47 -6.33 2.64 -15.26
CA PHE A 47 -5.74 2.78 -13.93
C PHE A 47 -6.52 3.79 -13.08
N TYR A 48 -6.40 3.66 -11.76
CA TYR A 48 -7.02 4.56 -10.77
C TYR A 48 -6.60 6.03 -10.91
N ARG A 49 -5.60 6.30 -11.72
CA ARG A 49 -5.09 7.63 -12.07
C ARG A 49 -4.66 7.70 -13.54
N ASN A 50 -4.41 8.90 -14.03
CA ASN A 50 -3.79 9.10 -15.34
C ASN A 50 -2.38 8.52 -15.38
N VAL A 51 -2.03 7.85 -16.46
CA VAL A 51 -0.72 7.21 -16.69
C VAL A 51 -0.23 7.63 -18.08
N ASP A 52 0.78 8.51 -18.11
CA ASP A 52 1.34 9.05 -19.36
C ASP A 52 2.41 8.13 -19.98
N LEU A 53 2.65 6.96 -19.38
CA LEU A 53 3.59 5.96 -19.88
C LEU A 53 2.93 4.99 -20.85
N PRO A 54 3.69 4.39 -21.78
CA PRO A 54 3.21 3.24 -22.55
C PRO A 54 2.68 2.15 -21.67
N HIS A 55 1.42 1.77 -21.84
CA HIS A 55 0.79 0.71 -21.08
C HIS A 55 -0.26 -0.03 -21.90
N THR A 56 -0.53 -1.27 -21.50
CA THR A 56 -1.55 -2.13 -22.10
C THR A 56 -2.51 -2.64 -21.02
N LEU A 57 -3.79 -2.38 -21.24
CA LEU A 57 -4.88 -2.92 -20.45
C LEU A 57 -5.34 -4.22 -21.10
N ILE A 58 -4.89 -5.36 -20.57
CA ILE A 58 -5.28 -6.69 -21.07
C ILE A 58 -6.74 -6.95 -20.66
N PRO A 59 -7.67 -7.16 -21.61
CA PRO A 59 -9.07 -7.36 -21.27
C PRO A 59 -9.26 -8.61 -20.41
N CYS A 60 -9.88 -8.43 -19.26
CA CYS A 60 -10.23 -9.51 -18.35
C CYS A 60 -11.75 -9.51 -18.16
N PRO A 61 -12.46 -10.62 -18.48
CA PRO A 61 -13.90 -10.67 -18.37
C PRO A 61 -14.36 -10.59 -16.92
N VAL A 62 -15.47 -9.88 -16.70
CA VAL A 62 -16.16 -9.87 -15.40
C VAL A 62 -17.01 -11.13 -15.34
N VAL A 63 -16.52 -12.16 -14.67
CA VAL A 63 -17.21 -13.45 -14.47
C VAL A 63 -17.36 -13.72 -12.99
N ASN A 64 -18.42 -14.42 -12.64
CA ASN A 64 -18.61 -14.94 -11.29
C ASN A 64 -17.80 -16.25 -11.17
N TYR A 65 -16.59 -16.18 -10.60
CA TYR A 65 -15.78 -17.34 -10.30
C TYR A 65 -16.34 -18.10 -9.10
N LYS A 66 -16.25 -19.42 -9.12
CA LYS A 66 -16.71 -20.28 -8.02
C LYS A 66 -15.80 -20.20 -6.80
N SER A 67 -14.53 -19.90 -7.02
CA SER A 67 -13.51 -19.75 -5.98
C SER A 67 -12.48 -18.70 -6.37
N ILE A 68 -11.68 -18.28 -5.39
CA ILE A 68 -10.53 -17.41 -5.61
C ILE A 68 -9.46 -18.11 -6.43
N ASP A 69 -9.30 -19.44 -6.26
CA ASP A 69 -8.36 -20.27 -7.01
C ASP A 69 -8.67 -20.22 -8.51
N GLU A 70 -9.92 -20.51 -8.90
CA GLU A 70 -10.38 -20.45 -10.29
C GLU A 70 -10.13 -19.06 -10.91
N LYS A 71 -10.35 -18.02 -10.13
CA LYS A 71 -10.10 -16.65 -10.56
C LYS A 71 -8.65 -16.38 -10.84
N ILE A 72 -7.74 -16.82 -9.97
CA ILE A 72 -6.30 -16.60 -10.11
C ILE A 72 -5.76 -17.41 -11.28
N GLU A 73 -6.16 -18.68 -11.43
CA GLU A 73 -5.80 -19.53 -12.57
C GLU A 73 -6.26 -18.90 -13.90
N SER A 74 -7.49 -18.38 -13.92
CA SER A 74 -8.01 -17.66 -15.10
C SER A 74 -7.18 -16.42 -15.42
N TYR A 75 -6.76 -15.65 -14.42
CA TYR A 75 -5.95 -14.44 -14.59
C TYR A 75 -4.54 -14.78 -15.14
N ILE A 76 -3.91 -15.83 -14.63
CA ILE A 76 -2.62 -16.32 -15.12
C ILE A 76 -2.75 -16.70 -16.61
N ARG A 77 -3.79 -17.49 -16.96
CA ARG A 77 -4.04 -17.93 -18.34
C ARG A 77 -4.28 -16.75 -19.29
N ILE A 78 -5.09 -15.74 -18.89
CA ILE A 78 -5.36 -14.55 -19.70
C ILE A 78 -4.05 -13.80 -19.98
N TYR A 79 -3.19 -13.65 -18.97
CA TYR A 79 -1.87 -13.05 -19.16
C TYR A 79 -1.02 -13.83 -20.14
N TYR A 80 -0.92 -15.14 -19.94
CA TYR A 80 -0.13 -16.02 -20.80
C TYR A 80 -0.60 -15.98 -22.26
N GLU A 81 -1.91 -16.15 -22.50
CA GLU A 81 -2.51 -16.13 -23.84
C GLU A 81 -2.25 -14.79 -24.55
N TYR A 82 -2.44 -13.68 -23.86
CA TYR A 82 -2.18 -12.37 -24.42
C TYR A 82 -0.70 -12.18 -24.78
N LEU A 83 0.20 -12.43 -23.85
CA LEU A 83 1.64 -12.23 -24.06
C LEU A 83 2.22 -13.19 -25.10
N SER A 84 1.69 -14.40 -25.22
CA SER A 84 2.07 -15.35 -26.29
C SER A 84 1.64 -14.89 -27.67
N SER A 85 0.60 -14.06 -27.76
CA SER A 85 0.03 -13.59 -29.04
C SER A 85 0.73 -12.34 -29.59
N ILE A 86 1.48 -11.60 -28.76
CA ILE A 86 2.18 -10.38 -29.18
C ILE A 86 3.61 -10.68 -29.62
N ASN A 87 4.09 -9.93 -30.63
CA ASN A 87 5.47 -10.05 -31.09
C ASN A 87 6.33 -8.89 -30.52
N GLU A 88 6.37 -8.80 -29.19
CA GLU A 88 7.13 -7.79 -28.45
C GLU A 88 8.20 -8.44 -27.59
N ASN A 89 9.44 -7.98 -27.72
CA ASN A 89 10.57 -8.47 -26.94
C ASN A 89 11.09 -7.38 -26.02
N TYR A 90 11.44 -7.76 -24.80
CA TYR A 90 11.99 -6.90 -23.76
C TYR A 90 13.34 -7.43 -23.28
N ASP A 91 14.22 -6.54 -22.85
CA ASP A 91 15.46 -6.93 -22.17
C ASP A 91 15.15 -7.48 -20.77
N ILE A 92 14.10 -6.91 -20.12
CA ILE A 92 13.65 -7.29 -18.76
C ILE A 92 12.13 -7.54 -18.78
N TYR A 93 11.73 -8.68 -18.25
CA TYR A 93 10.35 -9.01 -17.90
C TYR A 93 10.24 -9.03 -16.38
N HIS A 94 9.51 -8.07 -15.79
CA HIS A 94 9.47 -7.85 -14.35
C HIS A 94 8.04 -7.98 -13.78
N ALA A 95 7.80 -9.03 -13.02
CA ALA A 95 6.54 -9.28 -12.34
C ALA A 95 6.48 -8.57 -10.99
N GLU A 96 5.34 -7.94 -10.71
CA GLU A 96 5.08 -7.25 -9.44
C GLU A 96 4.10 -8.02 -8.52
N ASP A 97 3.57 -9.13 -8.99
CA ASP A 97 2.63 -10.00 -8.27
C ASP A 97 2.77 -11.46 -8.67
N CYS A 98 2.15 -12.37 -7.89
CA CYS A 98 2.25 -13.81 -8.16
C CYS A 98 1.52 -14.23 -9.43
N ILE A 99 0.47 -13.53 -9.85
CA ILE A 99 -0.31 -13.86 -11.05
C ILE A 99 0.54 -13.62 -12.29
N SER A 100 1.10 -12.42 -12.42
CA SER A 100 1.99 -12.07 -13.53
C SER A 100 3.26 -12.91 -13.54
N ALA A 101 3.83 -13.23 -12.37
CA ALA A 101 5.01 -14.10 -12.28
C ALA A 101 4.75 -15.52 -12.80
N ASN A 102 3.60 -16.13 -12.48
CA ASN A 102 3.26 -17.46 -13.01
C ASN A 102 3.00 -17.44 -14.51
N ALA A 103 2.40 -16.37 -15.04
CA ALA A 103 2.27 -16.23 -16.50
C ALA A 103 3.63 -16.09 -17.20
N LEU A 104 4.58 -15.34 -16.62
CA LEU A 104 5.96 -15.26 -17.15
C LEU A 104 6.71 -16.58 -17.02
N LEU A 105 6.47 -17.35 -15.95
CA LEU A 105 7.00 -18.69 -15.79
C LEU A 105 6.54 -19.61 -16.92
N GLU A 106 5.25 -19.59 -17.26
CA GLU A 106 4.72 -20.36 -18.39
C GLU A 106 5.33 -19.93 -19.73
N LEU A 107 5.50 -18.63 -19.97
CA LEU A 107 6.18 -18.12 -21.16
C LEU A 107 7.64 -18.61 -21.25
N ARG A 108 8.39 -18.59 -20.14
CA ARG A 108 9.76 -19.09 -20.07
C ARG A 108 9.81 -20.60 -20.35
N ASN A 109 8.93 -21.38 -19.73
CA ASN A 109 8.88 -22.85 -19.92
C ASN A 109 8.54 -23.24 -21.36
N ASN A 110 7.79 -22.40 -22.09
CA ASN A 110 7.47 -22.58 -23.50
C ASN A 110 8.52 -21.92 -24.43
N GLY A 111 9.62 -21.41 -23.92
CA GLY A 111 10.73 -20.85 -24.71
C GLY A 111 10.41 -19.50 -25.36
N LEU A 112 9.33 -18.80 -24.95
CA LEU A 112 8.92 -17.51 -25.49
C LEU A 112 9.71 -16.34 -24.88
N ILE A 113 10.17 -16.49 -23.65
CA ILE A 113 11.10 -15.57 -22.99
C ILE A 113 12.27 -16.36 -22.39
N LYS A 114 13.40 -15.68 -22.15
CA LYS A 114 14.60 -16.35 -21.59
C LYS A 114 14.59 -16.35 -20.07
N SER A 115 14.21 -15.22 -19.46
CA SER A 115 14.31 -14.98 -18.03
C SER A 115 13.26 -13.97 -17.59
N PHE A 116 12.96 -13.92 -16.30
CA PHE A 116 12.13 -12.89 -15.70
C PHE A 116 12.55 -12.62 -14.24
N VAL A 117 12.22 -11.46 -13.74
CA VAL A 117 12.49 -11.04 -12.38
C VAL A 117 11.20 -10.75 -11.62
N ARG A 118 11.25 -10.77 -10.29
CA ARG A 118 10.09 -10.60 -9.43
C ARG A 118 10.38 -9.67 -8.25
N THR A 119 9.55 -8.63 -8.00
CA THR A 119 9.54 -7.89 -6.74
C THR A 119 8.49 -8.44 -5.79
N VAL A 120 8.93 -8.97 -4.65
CA VAL A 120 8.05 -9.49 -3.58
C VAL A 120 7.74 -8.36 -2.61
N HIS A 121 6.47 -7.93 -2.60
CA HIS A 121 6.00 -6.90 -1.67
C HIS A 121 5.69 -7.47 -0.29
N HIS A 122 5.06 -8.64 -0.23
CA HIS A 122 4.79 -9.45 0.96
C HIS A 122 4.35 -10.84 0.52
N LEU A 123 4.30 -11.77 1.46
CA LEU A 123 3.71 -13.09 1.27
C LEU A 123 2.41 -13.16 2.08
N ASP A 124 1.38 -13.72 1.46
CA ASP A 124 0.08 -13.95 2.08
C ASP A 124 0.03 -15.33 2.76
N ASP A 125 -0.81 -15.46 3.79
CA ASP A 125 -1.02 -16.71 4.53
C ASP A 125 -2.16 -17.50 3.86
N PHE A 126 -1.89 -18.03 2.67
CA PHE A 126 -2.84 -18.82 1.92
C PHE A 126 -3.10 -20.19 2.57
N THR A 127 -4.34 -20.67 2.42
CA THR A 127 -4.76 -21.98 2.93
C THR A 127 -5.08 -22.98 1.81
N SER A 128 -5.37 -22.52 0.58
CA SER A 128 -5.58 -23.39 -0.54
C SER A 128 -4.25 -23.79 -1.17
N LYS A 129 -4.18 -25.05 -1.64
CA LYS A 129 -2.95 -25.59 -2.26
C LYS A 129 -2.57 -24.80 -3.52
N SER A 130 -3.51 -24.46 -4.39
CA SER A 130 -3.21 -23.75 -5.65
C SER A 130 -2.69 -22.34 -5.40
N LEU A 131 -3.18 -21.63 -4.38
CA LEU A 131 -2.67 -20.30 -4.00
C LEU A 131 -1.29 -20.38 -3.35
N ILE A 132 -1.04 -21.41 -2.53
CA ILE A 132 0.29 -21.67 -1.96
C ILE A 132 1.27 -21.95 -3.09
N ASP A 133 0.94 -22.85 -4.00
CA ASP A 133 1.79 -23.21 -5.15
C ASP A 133 2.03 -21.99 -6.06
N CYS A 134 0.99 -21.18 -6.35
CA CYS A 134 1.11 -19.95 -7.12
C CYS A 134 2.08 -18.95 -6.46
N GLN A 135 2.00 -18.78 -5.14
CA GLN A 135 2.92 -17.93 -4.40
C GLN A 135 4.34 -18.49 -4.41
N LEU A 136 4.52 -19.79 -4.15
CA LEU A 136 5.84 -20.45 -4.13
C LEU A 136 6.52 -20.36 -5.50
N ASN A 137 5.83 -20.70 -6.58
CA ASN A 137 6.38 -20.58 -7.93
C ASN A 137 6.83 -19.14 -8.22
N SER A 138 6.04 -18.13 -7.76
CA SER A 138 6.36 -16.73 -8.00
C SER A 138 7.61 -16.22 -7.26
N ILE A 139 8.14 -16.97 -6.29
CA ILE A 139 9.35 -16.60 -5.54
C ILE A 139 10.52 -17.55 -5.78
N LEU A 140 10.27 -18.81 -6.15
CA LEU A 140 11.33 -19.82 -6.36
C LEU A 140 11.82 -19.90 -7.81
N GLU A 141 10.97 -19.53 -8.76
CA GLU A 141 11.24 -19.69 -10.18
C GLU A 141 11.83 -18.47 -10.91
N PRO A 142 11.66 -17.21 -10.44
CA PRO A 142 12.31 -16.07 -11.10
C PRO A 142 13.84 -16.19 -11.10
N ASP A 143 14.50 -15.65 -12.13
CA ASP A 143 15.97 -15.63 -12.21
C ASP A 143 16.56 -14.69 -11.12
N HIS A 144 15.84 -13.62 -10.80
CA HIS A 144 16.18 -12.74 -9.67
C HIS A 144 14.91 -12.35 -8.90
N VAL A 145 15.01 -12.39 -7.58
CA VAL A 145 13.97 -11.94 -6.66
C VAL A 145 14.42 -10.65 -5.99
N MET A 146 13.54 -9.66 -6.02
CA MET A 146 13.71 -8.40 -5.32
C MET A 146 12.72 -8.30 -4.17
N VAL A 147 13.08 -7.59 -3.13
CA VAL A 147 12.25 -7.35 -1.94
C VAL A 147 12.27 -5.90 -1.53
N VAL A 148 11.16 -5.45 -0.95
CA VAL A 148 10.98 -4.04 -0.59
C VAL A 148 11.47 -3.68 0.81
N SER A 149 11.93 -4.67 1.61
CA SER A 149 12.39 -4.44 2.99
C SER A 149 13.44 -5.47 3.43
N LYS A 150 14.26 -5.10 4.40
CA LYS A 150 15.24 -6.01 5.03
C LYS A 150 14.58 -7.19 5.75
N TYR A 151 13.37 -6.98 6.27
CA TYR A 151 12.57 -8.05 6.86
C TYR A 151 12.28 -9.16 5.84
N TRP A 152 11.77 -8.78 4.66
CA TRP A 152 11.48 -9.76 3.60
C TRP A 152 12.75 -10.35 3.00
N GLU A 153 13.85 -9.59 2.93
CA GLU A 153 15.16 -10.12 2.55
C GLU A 153 15.59 -11.25 3.48
N ARG A 154 15.61 -11.00 4.81
CA ARG A 154 15.96 -12.02 5.80
C ARG A 154 15.01 -13.21 5.78
N LYS A 155 13.71 -12.94 5.65
CA LYS A 155 12.68 -13.98 5.67
C LYS A 155 12.78 -14.90 4.45
N LEU A 156 12.95 -14.37 3.23
CA LEU A 156 13.11 -15.21 2.05
C LEU A 156 14.45 -15.98 2.07
N ARG A 157 15.49 -15.38 2.63
CA ARG A 157 16.78 -16.08 2.83
C ARG A 157 16.66 -17.23 3.82
N SER A 158 16.00 -17.02 4.97
CA SER A 158 15.85 -18.06 6.00
C SER A 158 14.88 -19.17 5.61
N ASP A 159 13.72 -18.81 5.06
CA ASP A 159 12.62 -19.75 4.88
C ASP A 159 12.71 -20.51 3.54
N TYR A 160 13.36 -19.92 2.53
CA TYR A 160 13.39 -20.45 1.18
C TYR A 160 14.82 -20.58 0.59
N SER A 161 15.86 -20.24 1.36
CA SER A 161 17.26 -20.26 0.90
C SER A 161 17.51 -19.40 -0.35
N LEU A 162 16.72 -18.34 -0.54
CA LEU A 162 16.90 -17.37 -1.62
C LEU A 162 17.92 -16.30 -1.22
N ASP A 163 18.50 -15.62 -2.20
CA ASP A 163 19.34 -14.42 -1.99
C ASP A 163 18.70 -13.22 -2.70
N PRO A 164 17.60 -12.65 -2.13
CA PRO A 164 16.88 -11.57 -2.76
C PRO A 164 17.64 -10.25 -2.69
N LEU A 165 17.40 -9.39 -3.68
CA LEU A 165 17.99 -8.07 -3.77
C LEU A 165 17.06 -7.03 -3.13
N LEU A 166 17.61 -6.20 -2.25
CA LEU A 166 16.85 -5.15 -1.55
C LEU A 166 16.65 -3.93 -2.47
N THR A 167 15.41 -3.53 -2.72
CA THR A 167 15.06 -2.40 -3.61
C THR A 167 14.24 -1.29 -2.94
N GLN A 168 13.89 -1.42 -1.69
CA GLN A 168 13.10 -0.47 -0.88
C GLN A 168 12.04 0.34 -1.68
N ASN A 169 11.00 0.80 -1.02
CA ASN A 169 9.99 1.65 -1.65
C ASN A 169 10.27 3.13 -1.37
N GLY A 170 9.72 4.00 -2.21
CA GLY A 170 9.82 5.45 -2.09
C GLY A 170 8.50 6.14 -1.76
N VAL A 171 8.58 7.44 -1.59
CA VAL A 171 7.46 8.38 -1.51
C VAL A 171 7.77 9.63 -2.33
N ASP A 172 6.73 10.25 -2.91
CA ASP A 172 6.84 11.54 -3.59
C ASP A 172 6.63 12.67 -2.58
N VAL A 173 7.70 13.02 -1.87
CA VAL A 173 7.66 14.05 -0.82
C VAL A 173 7.17 15.40 -1.36
N ASP A 174 7.62 15.78 -2.54
CA ASP A 174 7.23 17.06 -3.15
C ASP A 174 5.72 17.15 -3.38
N ARG A 175 5.11 16.07 -3.86
CA ARG A 175 3.66 15.99 -4.07
C ARG A 175 2.89 16.24 -2.78
N PHE A 176 3.31 15.65 -1.68
CA PHE A 176 2.63 15.75 -0.39
C PHE A 176 2.93 17.07 0.35
N LEU A 177 4.10 17.68 0.13
CA LEU A 177 4.46 18.98 0.71
C LEU A 177 3.92 20.18 -0.08
N LYS A 178 3.79 20.08 -1.41
CA LYS A 178 3.46 21.21 -2.31
C LYS A 178 2.12 21.91 -2.04
N LEU A 179 1.23 21.33 -1.25
CA LEU A 179 -0.01 21.99 -0.83
C LEU A 179 0.22 23.13 0.19
N LYS A 180 1.44 23.71 0.27
CA LYS A 180 1.79 24.87 1.13
C LYS A 180 1.53 26.23 0.44
N GLY A 181 0.61 26.31 -0.53
CA GLY A 181 0.20 27.59 -1.14
C GLY A 181 -0.86 28.30 -0.31
N ASP A 182 -0.96 29.63 -0.46
CA ASP A 182 -1.99 30.46 0.15
C ASP A 182 -3.39 29.92 -0.18
N GLY A 183 -4.15 29.53 0.88
CA GLY A 183 -5.49 28.96 0.77
C GLY A 183 -5.64 27.48 1.17
N TYR A 184 -4.56 26.73 1.35
CA TYR A 184 -4.62 25.32 1.79
C TYR A 184 -4.27 25.16 3.27
N SER A 185 -5.20 25.54 4.14
CA SER A 185 -5.10 25.26 5.59
C SER A 185 -5.58 23.84 5.92
N ARG A 186 -5.17 23.32 7.08
CA ARG A 186 -5.73 22.05 7.61
C ARG A 186 -7.25 22.15 7.75
N GLU A 187 -7.78 23.29 8.16
CA GLU A 187 -9.22 23.50 8.33
C GLU A 187 -9.95 23.48 6.97
N SER A 188 -9.35 24.03 5.91
CA SER A 188 -9.88 23.93 4.56
C SER A 188 -9.92 22.46 4.09
N ALA A 189 -8.88 21.67 4.38
CA ALA A 189 -8.87 20.24 4.08
C ALA A 189 -9.94 19.47 4.89
N LYS A 190 -10.10 19.78 6.20
CA LYS A 190 -11.17 19.20 7.03
C LYS A 190 -12.56 19.50 6.47
N SER A 191 -12.80 20.73 6.03
CA SER A 191 -14.10 21.13 5.46
C SER A 191 -14.44 20.35 4.21
N LYS A 192 -13.46 20.00 3.37
CA LYS A 192 -13.66 19.19 2.17
C LYS A 192 -14.16 17.76 2.48
N PHE A 193 -13.78 17.23 3.62
CA PHE A 193 -14.24 15.91 4.09
C PHE A 193 -15.38 16.00 5.13
N SER A 194 -16.03 17.16 5.25
CA SER A 194 -17.16 17.41 6.18
C SER A 194 -16.80 17.19 7.66
N VAL A 195 -15.54 17.41 8.05
CA VAL A 195 -15.02 17.24 9.42
C VAL A 195 -14.43 18.54 9.99
N GLY A 196 -14.90 19.69 9.51
CA GLY A 196 -14.50 21.01 10.04
C GLY A 196 -14.75 21.11 11.55
N GLY A 197 -13.81 21.71 12.27
CA GLY A 197 -13.87 21.85 13.73
C GLY A 197 -13.69 20.55 14.54
N CYS A 198 -13.49 19.39 13.89
CA CYS A 198 -13.27 18.12 14.58
C CYS A 198 -11.78 17.83 14.79
N ARG A 199 -11.48 17.00 15.81
CA ARG A 199 -10.25 16.21 15.84
C ARG A 199 -10.41 15.04 14.88
N VAL A 200 -9.38 14.74 14.10
CA VAL A 200 -9.49 13.74 13.03
C VAL A 200 -8.35 12.72 13.13
N ILE A 201 -8.69 11.44 13.24
CA ILE A 201 -7.74 10.38 12.96
C ILE A 201 -8.02 9.79 11.57
N LEU A 202 -6.97 9.35 10.89
CA LEU A 202 -7.04 8.78 9.54
C LEU A 202 -6.38 7.41 9.53
N SER A 203 -7.04 6.44 8.89
CA SER A 203 -6.44 5.16 8.50
C SER A 203 -6.63 4.93 7.00
N ILE A 204 -5.64 4.33 6.34
CA ILE A 204 -5.71 3.97 4.92
C ILE A 204 -5.36 2.49 4.72
N GLY A 205 -6.20 1.80 3.95
CA GLY A 205 -6.04 0.39 3.62
C GLY A 205 -7.34 -0.41 3.67
N GLY A 206 -8.47 0.24 3.94
CA GLY A 206 -9.79 -0.39 4.01
C GLY A 206 -10.04 -1.13 5.32
N ILE A 207 -11.17 -1.87 5.37
CA ILE A 207 -11.59 -2.66 6.54
C ILE A 207 -11.17 -4.10 6.32
N GLU A 208 -10.00 -4.46 6.86
CA GLU A 208 -9.34 -5.76 6.66
C GLU A 208 -8.68 -6.26 7.94
N PRO A 209 -8.63 -7.60 8.15
CA PRO A 209 -7.95 -8.20 9.31
C PRO A 209 -6.49 -7.72 9.43
N ARG A 210 -5.76 -7.71 8.34
CA ARG A 210 -4.35 -7.30 8.28
C ARG A 210 -4.12 -5.84 8.70
N LYS A 211 -5.08 -4.95 8.40
CA LYS A 211 -5.06 -3.54 8.81
C LYS A 211 -5.55 -3.32 10.24
N ASN A 212 -6.10 -4.37 10.86
CA ASN A 212 -6.46 -4.37 12.27
C ASN A 212 -7.49 -3.29 12.65
N THR A 213 -8.46 -3.09 11.77
CA THR A 213 -9.47 -2.03 11.93
C THR A 213 -10.38 -2.23 13.13
N LEU A 214 -10.61 -3.48 13.60
CA LEU A 214 -11.35 -3.75 14.84
C LEU A 214 -10.61 -3.24 16.09
N THR A 215 -9.30 -3.42 16.18
CA THR A 215 -8.49 -2.83 17.25
C THR A 215 -8.54 -1.31 17.21
N THR A 216 -8.47 -0.72 16.01
CA THR A 216 -8.62 0.74 15.86
C THR A 216 -10.01 1.21 16.30
N LEU A 217 -11.08 0.48 15.97
CA LEU A 217 -12.44 0.80 16.38
C LEU A 217 -12.60 0.84 17.89
N ARG A 218 -12.08 -0.16 18.59
CA ARG A 218 -12.12 -0.23 20.06
C ARG A 218 -11.32 0.91 20.69
N ALA A 219 -10.14 1.21 20.17
CA ALA A 219 -9.33 2.35 20.60
C ALA A 219 -10.03 3.70 20.32
N PHE A 220 -10.61 3.84 19.15
CA PHE A 220 -11.37 5.03 18.76
C PHE A 220 -12.54 5.30 19.71
N ASN A 221 -13.32 4.29 20.09
CA ASN A 221 -14.43 4.42 21.02
C ASN A 221 -13.98 4.97 22.37
N ILE A 222 -12.83 4.53 22.90
CA ILE A 222 -12.25 5.01 24.16
C ILE A 222 -11.80 6.48 23.98
N ALA A 223 -11.04 6.79 22.94
CA ALA A 223 -10.54 8.12 22.65
C ALA A 223 -11.68 9.12 22.39
N LYS A 224 -12.72 8.72 21.63
CA LYS A 224 -13.91 9.54 21.40
C LYS A 224 -14.60 9.91 22.72
N SER A 225 -14.78 8.94 23.63
CA SER A 225 -15.38 9.19 24.94
C SER A 225 -14.59 10.24 25.74
N HIS A 226 -13.25 10.23 25.65
CA HIS A 226 -12.38 11.23 26.29
C HIS A 226 -12.63 12.63 25.72
N PHE A 227 -12.61 12.81 24.39
CA PHE A 227 -12.82 14.10 23.74
C PHE A 227 -14.25 14.63 23.92
N THR A 228 -15.26 13.76 23.89
CA THR A 228 -16.66 14.14 24.15
C THR A 228 -16.84 14.77 25.55
N LYS A 229 -16.18 14.22 26.58
CA LYS A 229 -16.21 14.80 27.94
C LYS A 229 -15.58 16.21 28.00
N LYS A 230 -14.73 16.56 27.04
CA LYS A 230 -14.13 17.90 26.89
C LYS A 230 -14.92 18.83 25.97
N GLY A 231 -16.05 18.39 25.43
CA GLY A 231 -16.84 19.13 24.45
C GLY A 231 -16.23 19.17 23.06
N GLU A 232 -15.25 18.30 22.77
CA GLU A 232 -14.59 18.17 21.47
C GLU A 232 -15.14 16.95 20.71
N ARG A 233 -15.21 17.06 19.38
CA ARG A 233 -15.57 15.94 18.51
C ARG A 233 -14.31 15.27 17.97
N LEU A 234 -14.25 13.94 18.09
CA LEU A 234 -13.26 13.11 17.41
C LEU A 234 -13.96 12.34 16.29
N VAL A 235 -13.40 12.38 15.09
CA VAL A 235 -13.89 11.68 13.91
C VAL A 235 -12.78 10.78 13.35
N TRP A 236 -13.16 9.60 12.89
CA TRP A 236 -12.26 8.66 12.22
C TRP A 236 -12.60 8.56 10.73
N LEU A 237 -11.64 8.94 9.88
CA LEU A 237 -11.70 8.76 8.43
C LEU A 237 -11.01 7.44 8.04
N ILE A 238 -11.70 6.61 7.26
CA ILE A 238 -11.16 5.34 6.75
C ILE A 238 -11.11 5.43 5.22
N GLY A 239 -9.89 5.52 4.67
CA GLY A 239 -9.65 5.46 3.24
C GLY A 239 -9.28 4.04 2.78
N GLY A 240 -9.74 3.66 1.59
CA GLY A 240 -9.44 2.40 0.95
C GLY A 240 -10.69 1.62 0.57
N GLY A 241 -10.63 0.97 -0.58
CA GLY A 241 -11.71 0.16 -1.11
C GLY A 241 -11.59 -1.32 -0.75
N GLU A 242 -12.39 -2.13 -1.43
CA GLU A 242 -12.39 -3.59 -1.28
C GLU A 242 -11.11 -4.21 -1.85
N THR A 243 -10.70 -5.32 -1.23
CA THR A 243 -9.54 -6.11 -1.66
C THR A 243 -9.93 -7.26 -2.59
N LEU A 244 -8.92 -8.02 -3.02
CA LEU A 244 -9.14 -9.24 -3.80
C LEU A 244 -9.83 -10.33 -2.97
N PHE A 245 -9.54 -10.38 -1.67
CA PHE A 245 -10.03 -11.38 -0.74
C PHE A 245 -11.38 -10.99 -0.17
N ASP A 246 -12.18 -12.00 0.14
CA ASP A 246 -13.48 -11.80 0.78
C ASP A 246 -13.33 -11.71 2.30
N TYR A 247 -13.38 -10.50 2.81
CA TYR A 247 -13.38 -10.20 4.24
C TYR A 247 -14.77 -9.79 4.75
N ARG A 248 -15.86 -10.29 4.15
CA ARG A 248 -17.24 -9.93 4.54
C ARG A 248 -17.49 -10.16 6.01
N ALA A 249 -17.14 -11.32 6.53
CA ALA A 249 -17.35 -11.63 7.95
C ALA A 249 -16.66 -10.63 8.90
N TYR A 250 -15.43 -10.22 8.57
CA TYR A 250 -14.70 -9.20 9.35
C TYR A 250 -15.34 -7.81 9.23
N ARG A 251 -15.83 -7.45 8.05
CA ARG A 251 -16.55 -6.18 7.85
C ARG A 251 -17.90 -6.18 8.58
N ASP A 252 -18.63 -7.30 8.56
CA ASP A 252 -19.89 -7.42 9.26
C ASP A 252 -19.69 -7.31 10.78
N GLU A 253 -18.62 -7.92 11.33
CA GLU A 253 -18.22 -7.74 12.71
C GLU A 253 -17.91 -6.27 13.02
N PHE A 254 -17.12 -5.60 12.17
CA PHE A 254 -16.79 -4.19 12.33
C PHE A 254 -18.04 -3.29 12.40
N PHE A 255 -18.98 -3.45 11.47
CA PHE A 255 -20.22 -2.67 11.47
C PHE A 255 -21.16 -3.03 12.62
N THR A 256 -21.09 -4.27 13.11
CA THR A 256 -21.84 -4.71 14.29
C THR A 256 -21.28 -4.06 15.55
N GLU A 257 -19.96 -4.03 15.73
CA GLU A 257 -19.32 -3.35 16.87
C GLU A 257 -19.58 -1.83 16.88
N ILE A 258 -19.60 -1.16 15.71
CA ILE A 258 -19.97 0.27 15.60
C ILE A 258 -21.34 0.51 16.23
N LYS A 259 -22.35 -0.31 15.88
CA LYS A 259 -23.68 -0.22 16.47
C LYS A 259 -23.69 -0.54 17.95
N GLY A 260 -22.93 -1.54 18.37
CA GLY A 260 -22.79 -1.94 19.79
C GLY A 260 -22.20 -0.83 20.67
N PHE A 261 -21.30 -0.02 20.12
CA PHE A 261 -20.73 1.15 20.80
C PHE A 261 -21.60 2.41 20.71
N GLY A 262 -22.70 2.38 19.96
CA GLY A 262 -23.54 3.57 19.72
C GLY A 262 -22.85 4.65 18.90
N LEU A 263 -21.90 4.25 18.02
CA LEU A 263 -21.20 5.15 17.12
C LEU A 263 -21.99 5.41 15.85
N GLY A 264 -21.99 6.66 15.37
CA GLY A 264 -22.64 7.06 14.12
C GLY A 264 -21.75 6.80 12.90
N LEU A 265 -22.27 6.03 11.92
CA LEU A 265 -21.69 6.03 10.57
C LEU A 265 -21.98 7.37 9.92
N ASP A 266 -20.99 7.90 9.15
CA ASP A 266 -21.02 9.21 8.50
C ASP A 266 -21.02 10.42 9.47
N GLU A 267 -20.95 10.15 10.78
CA GLU A 267 -20.81 11.17 11.81
C GLU A 267 -19.50 11.02 12.59
N ASP A 268 -19.29 9.87 13.21
CA ASP A 268 -18.13 9.54 14.04
C ASP A 268 -17.07 8.78 13.23
N ILE A 269 -17.53 7.92 12.33
CA ILE A 269 -16.70 7.10 11.45
C ILE A 269 -17.18 7.30 10.02
N ILE A 270 -16.29 7.80 9.17
CA ILE A 270 -16.58 8.05 7.75
C ILE A 270 -15.73 7.11 6.90
N VAL A 271 -16.40 6.20 6.18
CA VAL A 271 -15.75 5.26 5.26
C VAL A 271 -15.74 5.87 3.86
N LEU A 272 -14.58 6.35 3.43
CA LEU A 272 -14.43 7.11 2.19
C LEU A 272 -14.32 6.23 0.93
N GLY A 273 -14.11 4.92 1.08
CA GLY A 273 -13.87 4.04 -0.06
C GLY A 273 -12.57 4.37 -0.81
N ASN A 274 -12.57 4.18 -2.13
CA ASN A 274 -11.41 4.51 -2.97
C ASN A 274 -11.20 6.02 -3.06
N ILE A 275 -10.02 6.48 -2.70
CA ILE A 275 -9.65 7.90 -2.73
C ILE A 275 -8.99 8.22 -4.07
N PRO A 276 -9.46 9.24 -4.79
CA PRO A 276 -8.76 9.74 -5.96
C PRO A 276 -7.33 10.17 -5.60
N GLU A 277 -6.38 9.88 -6.47
CA GLU A 277 -4.97 10.18 -6.19
C GLU A 277 -4.72 11.66 -5.88
N ASP A 278 -5.39 12.55 -6.61
CA ASP A 278 -5.26 14.00 -6.42
C ASP A 278 -5.80 14.48 -5.08
N SER A 279 -6.71 13.73 -4.45
CA SER A 279 -7.28 14.04 -3.13
C SER A 279 -6.47 13.46 -1.96
N MET A 280 -5.51 12.57 -2.21
CA MET A 280 -4.75 11.89 -1.15
C MET A 280 -4.00 12.87 -0.25
N ALA A 281 -3.29 13.84 -0.82
CA ALA A 281 -2.51 14.80 -0.04
C ALA A 281 -3.41 15.70 0.84
N GLU A 282 -4.60 16.06 0.35
CA GLU A 282 -5.60 16.80 1.13
C GLU A 282 -6.19 15.93 2.25
N LEU A 283 -6.45 14.66 1.97
CA LEU A 283 -6.95 13.72 2.98
C LEU A 283 -5.96 13.56 4.15
N TYR A 284 -4.68 13.34 3.85
CA TYR A 284 -3.66 13.32 4.90
C TYR A 284 -3.66 14.63 5.68
N ARG A 285 -3.70 15.77 5.02
CA ARG A 285 -3.69 17.10 5.67
C ARG A 285 -4.89 17.33 6.60
N ALA A 286 -6.05 16.75 6.33
CA ALA A 286 -7.22 16.83 7.18
C ALA A 286 -7.02 16.09 8.51
N ALA A 287 -6.07 15.17 8.61
CA ALA A 287 -5.84 14.36 9.79
C ALA A 287 -4.98 15.08 10.86
N ASP A 288 -5.34 14.93 12.12
CA ASP A 288 -4.53 15.31 13.28
C ASP A 288 -3.56 14.20 13.69
N ALA A 289 -3.90 12.93 13.37
CA ALA A 289 -3.04 11.78 13.52
C ALA A 289 -3.35 10.72 12.44
N PHE A 290 -2.31 10.06 11.94
CA PHE A 290 -2.42 8.87 11.10
C PHE A 290 -2.24 7.63 11.95
N VAL A 291 -3.21 6.71 11.91
CA VAL A 291 -3.27 5.51 12.76
C VAL A 291 -3.16 4.26 11.90
N PHE A 292 -2.10 3.48 12.11
CA PHE A 292 -1.75 2.34 11.28
C PHE A 292 -1.32 1.12 12.11
N PRO A 293 -2.24 0.48 12.87
CA PRO A 293 -1.95 -0.65 13.74
C PRO A 293 -1.93 -1.99 13.01
N SER A 294 -1.41 -2.02 11.78
CA SER A 294 -1.36 -3.24 10.97
C SER A 294 -0.60 -4.37 11.67
N ILE A 295 -1.06 -5.61 11.48
CA ILE A 295 -0.41 -6.80 12.04
C ILE A 295 0.64 -7.41 11.11
N LYS A 296 0.61 -7.07 9.81
CA LYS A 296 1.55 -7.55 8.80
C LYS A 296 1.66 -6.55 7.66
N GLU A 297 2.88 -6.24 7.26
CA GLU A 297 3.14 -5.30 6.17
C GLU A 297 4.27 -5.76 5.25
N GLY A 298 4.28 -5.21 4.03
CA GLY A 298 5.42 -5.31 3.11
C GLY A 298 6.42 -4.19 3.34
N TRP A 299 5.90 -2.97 3.45
CA TRP A 299 6.68 -1.75 3.67
C TRP A 299 5.90 -0.66 4.42
N GLY A 300 4.64 -0.39 4.02
CA GLY A 300 3.82 0.67 4.60
C GLY A 300 3.93 1.99 3.83
N LEU A 301 3.72 1.99 2.51
CA LEU A 301 3.73 3.21 1.66
C LEU A 301 2.93 4.37 2.27
N VAL A 302 1.73 4.09 2.74
CA VAL A 302 0.81 5.07 3.35
C VAL A 302 1.36 5.74 4.61
N VAL A 303 2.29 5.08 5.31
CA VAL A 303 2.99 5.64 6.48
C VAL A 303 3.97 6.73 6.03
N LEU A 304 4.77 6.45 5.00
CA LEU A 304 5.68 7.44 4.42
C LEU A 304 4.92 8.61 3.77
N GLU A 305 3.76 8.34 3.16
CA GLU A 305 2.88 9.38 2.62
C GLU A 305 2.32 10.29 3.73
N ALA A 306 1.89 9.72 4.86
CA ALA A 306 1.45 10.47 6.03
C ALA A 306 2.58 11.34 6.59
N MET A 307 3.78 10.78 6.74
CA MET A 307 4.97 11.51 7.17
C MET A 307 5.32 12.65 6.20
N ALA A 308 5.34 12.38 4.90
CA ALA A 308 5.59 13.38 3.86
C ALA A 308 4.55 14.51 3.86
N SER A 309 3.30 14.20 4.24
CA SER A 309 2.22 15.19 4.38
C SER A 309 2.31 16.02 5.67
N GLY A 310 3.27 15.76 6.55
CA GLY A 310 3.39 16.40 7.85
C GLY A 310 2.29 15.98 8.84
N VAL A 311 1.87 14.73 8.79
CA VAL A 311 0.93 14.12 9.73
C VAL A 311 1.68 13.21 10.69
N PRO A 312 1.51 13.36 12.00
CA PRO A 312 2.17 12.50 12.97
C PRO A 312 1.56 11.10 12.93
N VAL A 313 2.41 10.09 13.08
CA VAL A 313 2.07 8.69 12.87
C VAL A 313 2.06 7.89 14.18
N ILE A 314 1.01 7.10 14.37
CA ILE A 314 0.95 6.00 15.33
C ILE A 314 0.90 4.71 14.52
N ALA A 315 1.85 3.81 14.71
CA ALA A 315 1.95 2.57 13.96
C ALA A 315 2.29 1.37 14.86
N SER A 316 2.07 0.17 14.37
CA SER A 316 2.48 -1.05 15.07
C SER A 316 4.00 -1.17 15.17
N ARG A 317 4.47 -1.66 16.30
CA ARG A 317 5.86 -2.06 16.53
C ARG A 317 6.13 -3.43 15.91
N ILE A 318 6.10 -3.49 14.58
CA ILE A 318 6.35 -4.69 13.79
C ILE A 318 7.36 -4.41 12.68
N GLU A 319 8.05 -5.43 12.22
CA GLU A 319 8.78 -5.36 10.96
C GLU A 319 7.82 -5.46 9.77
N PRO A 320 8.08 -4.75 8.66
CA PRO A 320 9.26 -3.89 8.39
C PRO A 320 9.10 -2.44 8.86
N LEU A 321 8.02 -2.06 9.53
CA LEU A 321 7.80 -0.67 9.93
C LEU A 321 8.93 -0.13 10.81
N THR A 322 9.47 -0.95 11.72
CA THR A 322 10.60 -0.61 12.59
C THR A 322 11.94 -0.46 11.87
N GLU A 323 12.01 -0.68 10.55
CA GLU A 323 13.20 -0.37 9.75
C GLU A 323 13.42 1.13 9.56
N TYR A 324 12.34 1.93 9.67
CA TYR A 324 12.38 3.38 9.49
C TYR A 324 11.57 4.17 10.52
N LEU A 325 10.76 3.49 11.34
CA LEU A 325 10.02 4.10 12.44
C LEU A 325 10.78 3.92 13.76
N GLU A 326 10.96 5.01 14.46
CA GLU A 326 11.60 5.08 15.78
C GLU A 326 10.62 5.67 16.78
N ASN A 327 10.35 4.89 17.86
CA ASN A 327 9.39 5.31 18.88
C ASN A 327 9.78 6.64 19.52
N GLU A 328 8.80 7.53 19.67
CA GLU A 328 8.94 8.88 20.23
C GLU A 328 9.96 9.80 19.52
N ASN A 329 10.52 9.34 18.40
CA ASN A 329 11.41 10.16 17.58
C ASN A 329 10.70 10.67 16.31
N ASN A 330 10.25 9.78 15.44
CA ASN A 330 9.53 10.13 14.20
C ASN A 330 8.11 9.54 14.12
N SER A 331 7.74 8.70 15.08
CA SER A 331 6.44 8.04 15.20
C SER A 331 6.16 7.64 16.65
N ILE A 332 4.94 7.21 16.93
CA ILE A 332 4.62 6.42 18.11
C ILE A 332 4.46 4.97 17.69
N LEU A 333 5.13 4.05 18.40
CA LEU A 333 5.06 2.63 18.13
C LEU A 333 4.32 1.90 19.24
N ILE A 334 3.21 1.21 18.87
CA ILE A 334 2.33 0.50 19.78
C ILE A 334 2.33 -1.01 19.52
N SER A 335 1.87 -1.80 20.47
CA SER A 335 1.50 -3.19 20.25
C SER A 335 0.26 -3.29 19.37
N PRO A 336 0.27 -4.08 18.27
CA PRO A 336 -0.90 -4.19 17.39
C PRO A 336 -2.12 -4.83 18.06
N ILE A 337 -1.94 -5.52 19.19
CA ILE A 337 -3.02 -6.21 19.89
C ILE A 337 -3.60 -5.41 21.07
N ASP A 338 -3.02 -4.27 21.42
CA ASP A 338 -3.44 -3.47 22.58
C ASP A 338 -4.19 -2.20 22.16
N HIS A 339 -5.52 -2.30 22.11
CA HIS A 339 -6.38 -1.17 21.79
C HIS A 339 -6.40 -0.09 22.90
N ASN A 340 -6.05 -0.42 24.16
CA ASN A 340 -5.97 0.58 25.23
C ASN A 340 -4.70 1.43 25.06
N GLU A 341 -3.54 0.80 24.78
CA GLU A 341 -2.32 1.51 24.43
C GLU A 341 -2.59 2.45 23.24
N LEU A 342 -3.21 1.93 22.16
CA LEU A 342 -3.54 2.74 21.00
C LEU A 342 -4.46 3.93 21.34
N ALA A 343 -5.50 3.73 22.16
CA ALA A 343 -6.39 4.80 22.59
C ALA A 343 -5.65 5.90 23.35
N ASN A 344 -4.81 5.51 24.31
CA ASN A 344 -4.02 6.44 25.11
C ASN A 344 -3.05 7.25 24.25
N GLU A 345 -2.41 6.60 23.26
CA GLU A 345 -1.48 7.29 22.37
C GLU A 345 -2.20 8.21 21.36
N ILE A 346 -3.42 7.86 20.91
CA ILE A 346 -4.25 8.78 20.11
C ILE A 346 -4.55 10.04 20.93
N ILE A 347 -5.00 9.90 22.17
CA ILE A 347 -5.29 11.02 23.06
C ILE A 347 -4.03 11.87 23.30
N ARG A 348 -2.94 11.23 23.69
CA ARG A 348 -1.65 11.89 23.97
C ARG A 348 -1.15 12.67 22.76
N LEU A 349 -1.18 12.08 21.58
CA LEU A 349 -0.69 12.71 20.35
C LEU A 349 -1.51 13.93 19.95
N ILE A 350 -2.83 13.88 20.14
CA ILE A 350 -3.72 15.02 19.83
C ILE A 350 -3.56 16.14 20.86
N GLU A 351 -3.34 15.83 22.12
CA GLU A 351 -3.27 16.83 23.20
C GLU A 351 -1.88 17.43 23.39
N VAL A 352 -0.80 16.64 23.26
CA VAL A 352 0.57 17.09 23.53
C VAL A 352 1.18 17.71 22.27
N ASN A 353 1.08 19.03 22.15
CA ASN A 353 1.54 19.76 20.97
C ASN A 353 3.05 19.61 20.68
N GLU A 354 3.89 19.64 21.74
CA GLU A 354 5.34 19.51 21.56
C GLU A 354 5.74 18.15 20.95
N LEU A 355 5.13 17.06 21.45
CA LEU A 355 5.33 15.71 20.88
C LEU A 355 4.89 15.69 19.43
N ARG A 356 3.70 16.22 19.13
CA ARG A 356 3.15 16.26 17.77
C ARG A 356 4.09 17.00 16.81
N GLN A 357 4.59 18.18 17.17
CA GLN A 357 5.50 18.95 16.33
C GLN A 357 6.83 18.23 16.10
N LYS A 358 7.38 17.60 17.15
CA LYS A 358 8.59 16.77 17.03
C LYS A 358 8.41 15.63 16.03
N LEU A 359 7.32 14.84 16.16
CA LEU A 359 7.04 13.71 15.30
C LEU A 359 6.78 14.14 13.84
N ILE A 360 6.12 15.27 13.62
CA ILE A 360 5.92 15.85 12.29
C ILE A 360 7.26 16.22 11.66
N ALA A 361 8.10 16.96 12.36
CA ALA A 361 9.39 17.40 11.83
C ALA A 361 10.29 16.20 11.45
N ASN A 362 10.45 15.27 12.37
CA ASN A 362 11.29 14.08 12.16
C ASN A 362 10.69 13.09 11.17
N GLY A 363 9.34 12.99 11.10
CA GLY A 363 8.63 12.19 10.11
C GLY A 363 8.90 12.68 8.69
N VAL A 364 8.80 13.99 8.44
CA VAL A 364 9.14 14.58 7.14
C VAL A 364 10.59 14.30 6.75
N GLU A 365 11.54 14.46 7.68
CA GLU A 365 12.95 14.15 7.42
C GLU A 365 13.17 12.65 7.15
N THR A 366 12.40 11.78 7.80
CA THR A 366 12.43 10.34 7.51
C THR A 366 11.90 10.05 6.10
N ALA A 367 10.76 10.62 5.72
CA ALA A 367 10.19 10.43 4.38
C ALA A 367 11.14 10.88 3.25
N LYS A 368 11.90 11.96 3.45
CA LYS A 368 12.88 12.47 2.47
C LYS A 368 14.00 11.48 2.14
N LYS A 369 14.30 10.52 3.04
CA LYS A 369 15.32 9.49 2.81
C LYS A 369 14.87 8.43 1.79
N TYR A 370 13.57 8.32 1.55
CA TYR A 370 12.96 7.30 0.70
C TYR A 370 12.33 7.95 -0.52
N SER A 371 12.97 7.88 -1.66
CA SER A 371 12.46 8.45 -2.91
C SER A 371 12.25 7.37 -3.98
N TRP A 372 11.23 7.55 -4.81
CA TRP A 372 10.99 6.66 -5.95
C TRP A 372 12.17 6.64 -6.93
N ARG A 373 12.94 7.74 -7.02
CA ARG A 373 14.16 7.79 -7.81
C ARG A 373 15.20 6.80 -7.29
N ASN A 374 15.41 6.73 -5.96
CA ASN A 374 16.34 5.76 -5.37
C ASN A 374 15.84 4.33 -5.57
N THR A 375 14.53 4.09 -5.41
CA THR A 375 13.90 2.81 -5.72
C THR A 375 14.21 2.38 -7.15
N ALA A 376 14.05 3.27 -8.14
CA ALA A 376 14.33 2.96 -9.55
C ALA A 376 15.82 2.73 -9.82
N LEU A 377 16.72 3.44 -9.16
CA LEU A 377 18.16 3.20 -9.27
C LEU A 377 18.52 1.80 -8.74
N MET A 378 18.03 1.43 -7.55
CA MET A 378 18.24 0.08 -6.99
C MET A 378 17.72 -1.01 -7.94
N HIS A 379 16.51 -0.85 -8.51
CA HIS A 379 15.97 -1.79 -9.49
C HIS A 379 16.83 -1.85 -10.76
N SER A 380 17.24 -0.69 -11.27
CA SER A 380 18.10 -0.62 -12.45
C SER A 380 19.44 -1.34 -12.23
N ASP A 381 20.04 -1.22 -11.05
CA ASP A 381 21.28 -1.94 -10.71
C ASP A 381 21.06 -3.47 -10.64
N CYS A 382 19.86 -3.92 -10.27
CA CYS A 382 19.52 -5.34 -10.25
C CYS A 382 19.25 -5.94 -11.64
N TYR A 383 19.06 -5.11 -12.68
CA TYR A 383 18.80 -5.58 -14.04
C TYR A 383 20.08 -5.87 -14.86
N TYR A 384 21.26 -5.53 -14.32
CA TYR A 384 22.56 -5.75 -14.94
C TYR A 384 23.36 -6.84 -14.24
#